data_b59975e6cb89a9c40bf147dd8adb34db
#
_entry.id   b59975e6cb89a9c40bf147dd8adb34db
#
_cell.length_a   1.000
_cell.length_b   1.000
_cell.length_c   1.000
_cell.angle_alpha   90.00
_cell.angle_beta   90.00
_cell.angle_gamma   90.00
#
_symmetry.space_group_name_H-M   'P 1'
#
loop_
_entity.id
_entity.type
_entity.pdbx_description
1 polymer ?
#
loop_
_entity_poly.entity_id
_entity_poly.type
_entity_poly.pdbx_seq_one_letter_code
_entity_poly.pdbx_strand_id
1 'polypeptide(L)'
;MGRLVLLVTSPRSAPGALTWDAWAALRAGPVFTRDQDHPHRLAIEAAGIPVEAVDPEQPAIALARLLRSAAQEAGVATWLAGVHGDDDVARAVGEVVTQSSDVGDDLELEVLHGNWDLPGARLLDVVATMDRLRSPGGCPWDAKQTHDSLAPYLLEEAYEAFQAIEDQDTVALREELGDVLLQVAFHSRLAEEADPDERWTIDDVAGDLVAKLVRRHPHVFGDRAVSGPEEVQANWDLIKAEEKGDRSPVEGVPLAMAALSLAETLQRKAAKAGLTPDLIAPELFAAETPAAAVSAAAAAYEQEPTVLNAGALLWTAVAALRIDAIDPEAALRSRSREFRDRLIEEAGG
;
A
#
# COMPACT_ATOMS: atom_id res chain seq x y z
N MET A 1 44.55 19.45 -10.63
CA MET A 1 43.28 19.52 -9.88
C MET A 1 42.52 18.25 -10.19
N GLY A 2 42.43 17.34 -9.26
CA GLY A 2 41.69 16.09 -9.41
C GLY A 2 40.25 16.24 -8.88
N ARG A 3 39.29 15.50 -9.41
CA ARG A 3 37.90 15.48 -8.94
C ARG A 3 37.51 14.08 -8.53
N LEU A 4 37.09 13.91 -7.28
CA LEU A 4 36.52 12.66 -6.76
C LEU A 4 35.01 12.80 -6.64
N VAL A 5 34.28 11.96 -7.37
CA VAL A 5 32.83 11.97 -7.40
C VAL A 5 32.31 10.79 -6.56
N LEU A 6 31.51 11.08 -5.53
CA LEU A 6 30.71 10.09 -4.81
C LEU A 6 29.34 10.03 -5.50
N LEU A 7 29.14 9.02 -6.33
CA LEU A 7 27.91 8.84 -7.10
C LEU A 7 26.91 8.05 -6.28
N VAL A 8 25.85 8.71 -5.85
CA VAL A 8 24.73 8.15 -5.08
C VAL A 8 23.57 7.84 -6.03
N THR A 9 23.04 6.64 -5.92
CA THR A 9 21.92 6.19 -6.78
C THR A 9 20.83 5.52 -5.95
N SER A 10 19.60 5.54 -6.48
CA SER A 10 18.49 4.73 -5.97
C SER A 10 18.44 3.38 -6.69
N PRO A 11 18.25 2.27 -5.97
CA PRO A 11 18.01 0.95 -6.56
C PRO A 11 16.63 0.81 -7.21
N ARG A 12 15.72 1.80 -7.01
CA ARG A 12 14.31 1.76 -7.43
C ARG A 12 14.07 2.36 -8.81
N SER A 13 15.12 2.60 -9.54
CA SER A 13 15.05 3.01 -10.95
C SER A 13 15.56 1.92 -11.87
N ALA A 14 15.15 1.96 -13.13
CA ALA A 14 15.65 1.00 -14.12
C ALA A 14 17.18 1.06 -14.23
N PRO A 15 17.88 -0.08 -14.42
CA PRO A 15 19.32 -0.10 -14.62
C PRO A 15 19.77 0.88 -15.71
N GLY A 16 20.72 1.76 -15.37
CA GLY A 16 21.21 2.78 -16.30
C GLY A 16 20.35 4.05 -16.42
N ALA A 17 19.20 4.13 -15.75
CA ALA A 17 18.41 5.37 -15.68
C ALA A 17 19.09 6.39 -14.73
N LEU A 18 20.13 7.03 -15.25
CA LEU A 18 20.96 8.00 -14.55
C LEU A 18 20.89 9.36 -15.22
N THR A 19 21.15 10.42 -14.44
CA THR A 19 21.26 11.78 -14.98
C THR A 19 22.40 11.91 -15.97
N TRP A 20 22.33 12.94 -16.84
CA TRP A 20 23.42 13.24 -17.75
C TRP A 20 24.75 13.47 -17.03
N ASP A 21 24.73 14.20 -15.92
CA ASP A 21 25.93 14.51 -15.13
C ASP A 21 26.55 13.24 -14.52
N ALA A 22 25.72 12.29 -14.08
CA ALA A 22 26.22 10.99 -13.63
C ALA A 22 26.91 10.21 -14.75
N TRP A 23 26.30 10.16 -15.94
CA TRP A 23 26.92 9.52 -17.12
C TRP A 23 28.20 10.24 -17.55
N ALA A 24 28.24 11.57 -17.44
CA ALA A 24 29.45 12.35 -17.72
C ALA A 24 30.57 12.04 -16.74
N ALA A 25 30.28 11.96 -15.44
CA ALA A 25 31.24 11.59 -14.40
C ALA A 25 31.79 10.16 -14.59
N LEU A 26 30.90 9.20 -14.86
CA LEU A 26 31.28 7.80 -15.12
C LEU A 26 32.21 7.63 -16.33
N ARG A 27 32.10 8.49 -17.34
CA ARG A 27 32.97 8.45 -18.54
C ARG A 27 34.28 9.21 -18.37
N ALA A 28 34.39 10.04 -17.33
CA ALA A 28 35.53 10.94 -17.17
C ALA A 28 36.76 10.26 -16.54
N GLY A 29 36.61 9.11 -15.90
CA GLY A 29 37.72 8.41 -15.25
C GLY A 29 37.32 7.04 -14.71
N PRO A 30 38.23 6.39 -13.93
CA PRO A 30 37.96 5.07 -13.36
C PRO A 30 36.77 5.10 -12.39
N VAL A 31 35.99 4.02 -12.43
CA VAL A 31 34.81 3.82 -11.59
C VAL A 31 35.04 2.64 -10.65
N PHE A 32 34.81 2.85 -9.38
CA PHE A 32 34.99 1.85 -8.34
C PHE A 32 33.68 1.64 -7.58
N THR A 33 33.46 0.41 -7.10
CA THR A 33 32.35 0.07 -6.20
C THR A 33 32.74 -1.06 -5.27
N ARG A 34 32.15 -1.07 -4.08
CA ARG A 34 32.24 -2.21 -3.13
C ARG A 34 31.07 -3.19 -3.36
N ASP A 35 29.98 -2.71 -3.97
CA ASP A 35 28.78 -3.48 -4.25
C ASP A 35 28.87 -4.17 -5.62
N GLN A 36 29.22 -5.47 -5.61
CA GLN A 36 29.37 -6.25 -6.83
C GLN A 36 28.03 -6.49 -7.53
N ASP A 37 26.93 -6.45 -6.79
CA ASP A 37 25.58 -6.68 -7.29
C ASP A 37 24.80 -5.37 -7.49
N HIS A 38 25.52 -4.25 -7.57
CA HIS A 38 24.92 -2.93 -7.73
C HIS A 38 23.98 -2.85 -8.96
N PRO A 39 22.71 -2.43 -8.82
CA PRO A 39 21.70 -2.49 -9.88
C PRO A 39 22.09 -1.81 -11.20
N HIS A 40 22.85 -0.72 -11.12
CA HIS A 40 23.29 0.02 -12.31
C HIS A 40 24.59 -0.53 -12.95
N ARG A 41 25.31 -1.42 -12.28
CA ARG A 41 26.65 -1.88 -12.73
C ARG A 41 26.61 -2.46 -14.13
N LEU A 42 25.74 -3.43 -14.39
CA LEU A 42 25.65 -4.07 -15.72
C LEU A 42 25.33 -3.09 -16.83
N ALA A 43 24.50 -2.08 -16.57
CA ALA A 43 24.16 -1.05 -17.54
C ALA A 43 25.35 -0.11 -17.81
N ILE A 44 26.15 0.21 -16.80
CA ILE A 44 27.37 1.02 -16.91
C ILE A 44 28.43 0.25 -17.72
N GLU A 45 28.64 -1.02 -17.41
CA GLU A 45 29.59 -1.90 -18.15
C GLU A 45 29.14 -2.11 -19.61
N ALA A 46 27.84 -2.30 -19.85
CA ALA A 46 27.27 -2.39 -21.19
C ALA A 46 27.46 -1.11 -22.02
N ALA A 47 27.55 0.05 -21.37
CA ALA A 47 27.90 1.33 -22.00
C ALA A 47 29.40 1.49 -22.28
N GLY A 48 30.19 0.44 -22.03
CA GLY A 48 31.64 0.42 -22.28
C GLY A 48 32.49 1.07 -21.18
N ILE A 49 31.92 1.25 -19.99
CA ILE A 49 32.64 1.84 -18.85
C ILE A 49 32.92 0.71 -17.85
N PRO A 50 34.19 0.32 -17.65
CA PRO A 50 34.55 -0.71 -16.70
C PRO A 50 34.29 -0.22 -15.26
N VAL A 51 33.69 -1.09 -14.43
CA VAL A 51 33.46 -0.84 -13.01
C VAL A 51 34.34 -1.80 -12.20
N GLU A 52 35.31 -1.25 -11.52
CA GLU A 52 36.23 -2.01 -10.68
C GLU A 52 35.58 -2.31 -9.33
N ALA A 53 35.35 -3.61 -9.07
CA ALA A 53 34.87 -4.06 -7.78
C ALA A 53 36.05 -4.17 -6.80
N VAL A 54 35.98 -3.44 -5.70
CA VAL A 54 36.96 -3.52 -4.62
C VAL A 54 36.52 -4.53 -3.56
N ASP A 55 37.47 -5.00 -2.77
CA ASP A 55 37.17 -5.92 -1.66
C ASP A 55 36.19 -5.26 -0.68
N PRO A 56 35.02 -5.87 -0.42
CA PRO A 56 34.03 -5.33 0.52
C PRO A 56 34.57 -5.15 1.95
N GLU A 57 35.54 -5.96 2.36
CA GLU A 57 36.19 -5.90 3.70
C GLU A 57 37.33 -4.89 3.78
N GLN A 58 37.69 -4.25 2.67
CA GLN A 58 38.79 -3.28 2.66
C GLN A 58 38.43 -2.07 3.54
N PRO A 59 39.35 -1.64 4.49
CA PRO A 59 39.08 -0.50 5.34
C PRO A 59 38.79 0.78 4.56
N ALA A 60 37.76 1.52 4.98
CA ALA A 60 37.31 2.75 4.30
C ALA A 60 38.43 3.78 4.08
N ILE A 61 39.35 3.91 5.02
CA ILE A 61 40.50 4.80 4.87
C ILE A 61 41.46 4.37 3.76
N ALA A 62 41.61 3.05 3.51
CA ALA A 62 42.44 2.56 2.42
C ALA A 62 41.73 2.79 1.08
N LEU A 63 40.43 2.61 1.02
CA LEU A 63 39.58 2.96 -0.15
C LEU A 63 39.68 4.47 -0.45
N ALA A 64 39.52 5.31 0.55
CA ALA A 64 39.65 6.75 0.38
C ALA A 64 41.00 7.17 -0.21
N ARG A 65 42.10 6.54 0.19
CA ARG A 65 43.43 6.79 -0.37
C ARG A 65 43.54 6.28 -1.81
N LEU A 66 43.01 5.11 -2.11
CA LEU A 66 42.96 4.57 -3.50
C LEU A 66 42.18 5.52 -4.42
N LEU A 67 41.01 5.95 -4.01
CA LEU A 67 40.16 6.86 -4.76
C LEU A 67 40.83 8.21 -5.01
N ARG A 68 41.52 8.75 -4.01
CA ARG A 68 42.33 9.96 -4.14
C ARG A 68 43.44 9.80 -5.17
N SER A 69 44.25 8.71 -5.07
CA SER A 69 45.30 8.44 -6.05
C SER A 69 44.75 8.33 -7.48
N ALA A 70 43.70 7.59 -7.64
CA ALA A 70 43.00 7.44 -8.93
C ALA A 70 42.52 8.78 -9.49
N ALA A 71 41.93 9.63 -8.66
CA ALA A 71 41.46 10.97 -9.07
C ALA A 71 42.63 11.91 -9.42
N GLN A 72 43.75 11.81 -8.74
CA GLN A 72 44.97 12.59 -9.06
C GLN A 72 45.60 12.12 -10.37
N GLU A 73 45.65 10.81 -10.65
CA GLU A 73 46.27 10.22 -11.84
C GLU A 73 45.41 10.43 -13.09
N ALA A 74 44.07 10.19 -13.00
CA ALA A 74 43.16 10.25 -14.12
C ALA A 74 42.46 11.61 -14.29
N GLY A 75 42.63 12.53 -13.33
CA GLY A 75 41.90 13.80 -13.29
C GLY A 75 40.50 13.69 -12.67
N VAL A 76 39.79 12.57 -12.87
CA VAL A 76 38.49 12.25 -12.24
C VAL A 76 38.50 10.80 -11.79
N ALA A 77 37.93 10.50 -10.63
CA ALA A 77 37.57 9.14 -10.23
C ALA A 77 36.15 9.13 -9.64
N THR A 78 35.40 8.08 -9.90
CA THR A 78 34.03 7.95 -9.42
C THR A 78 33.90 6.76 -8.49
N TRP A 79 33.38 7.00 -7.29
CA TRP A 79 32.88 5.96 -6.38
C TRP A 79 31.40 5.75 -6.62
N LEU A 80 31.01 4.61 -7.14
CA LEU A 80 29.62 4.19 -7.25
C LEU A 80 29.21 3.60 -5.89
N ALA A 81 28.51 4.41 -5.08
CA ALA A 81 28.10 4.04 -3.74
C ALA A 81 27.08 2.90 -3.75
N GLY A 82 27.20 1.99 -2.79
CA GLY A 82 26.24 0.92 -2.61
C GLY A 82 24.81 1.44 -2.39
N VAL A 83 23.83 0.61 -2.65
CA VAL A 83 22.40 0.98 -2.61
C VAL A 83 21.88 1.45 -1.25
N HIS A 84 22.58 1.12 -0.17
CA HIS A 84 22.28 1.57 1.19
C HIS A 84 23.18 2.72 1.64
N GLY A 85 24.00 3.26 0.74
CA GLY A 85 25.03 4.24 1.04
C GLY A 85 26.31 3.58 1.53
N ASP A 86 27.40 4.35 1.49
CA ASP A 86 28.72 3.97 2.02
C ASP A 86 29.21 5.11 2.92
N ASP A 87 28.50 5.38 4.02
CA ASP A 87 28.79 6.50 4.94
C ASP A 87 30.20 6.44 5.52
N ASP A 88 30.74 5.23 5.70
CA ASP A 88 32.10 5.00 6.17
C ASP A 88 33.14 5.48 5.14
N VAL A 89 32.92 5.15 3.86
CA VAL A 89 33.77 5.58 2.74
C VAL A 89 33.66 7.09 2.56
N ALA A 90 32.44 7.63 2.54
CA ALA A 90 32.20 9.07 2.41
C ALA A 90 32.91 9.88 3.50
N ARG A 91 32.85 9.42 4.75
CA ARG A 91 33.55 10.04 5.89
C ARG A 91 35.06 9.95 5.73
N ALA A 92 35.58 8.75 5.40
CA ALA A 92 37.02 8.54 5.22
C ALA A 92 37.58 9.38 4.06
N VAL A 93 36.82 9.54 2.96
CA VAL A 93 37.20 10.44 1.86
C VAL A 93 37.25 11.89 2.34
N GLY A 94 36.25 12.35 3.09
CA GLY A 94 36.25 13.70 3.68
C GLY A 94 37.47 13.95 4.57
N GLU A 95 37.84 12.97 5.40
CA GLU A 95 39.04 13.05 6.26
C GLU A 95 40.33 13.13 5.42
N VAL A 96 40.49 12.26 4.42
CA VAL A 96 41.66 12.21 3.54
C VAL A 96 41.83 13.51 2.74
N VAL A 97 40.73 14.07 2.26
CA VAL A 97 40.74 15.35 1.53
C VAL A 97 41.09 16.51 2.45
N THR A 98 40.52 16.54 3.67
CA THR A 98 40.74 17.66 4.63
C THR A 98 42.14 17.65 5.27
N GLN A 99 42.72 16.46 5.49
CA GLN A 99 44.06 16.33 6.10
C GLN A 99 45.20 16.67 5.14
N SER A 100 44.92 16.82 3.85
CA SER A 100 45.91 17.14 2.84
C SER A 100 46.12 18.66 2.75
N SER A 101 46.94 19.17 3.68
CA SER A 101 47.29 20.61 3.79
C SER A 101 48.47 21.02 2.91
N ASP A 102 48.97 20.16 2.04
CA ASP A 102 50.12 20.49 1.19
C ASP A 102 49.69 21.42 0.02
N VAL A 103 50.40 22.50 -0.12
CA VAL A 103 50.23 23.50 -1.19
C VAL A 103 50.41 22.80 -2.54
N GLY A 104 49.31 22.60 -3.26
CA GLY A 104 49.29 21.98 -4.59
C GLY A 104 48.42 20.72 -4.72
N ASP A 105 47.80 20.26 -3.66
CA ASP A 105 46.96 19.07 -3.66
C ASP A 105 45.47 19.48 -3.75
N ASP A 106 45.10 20.09 -4.87
CA ASP A 106 43.71 20.52 -5.16
C ASP A 106 42.89 19.31 -5.61
N LEU A 107 42.31 18.57 -4.66
CA LEU A 107 41.28 17.56 -4.94
C LEU A 107 39.90 18.12 -4.60
N GLU A 108 39.04 18.18 -5.62
CA GLU A 108 37.62 18.53 -5.45
C GLU A 108 36.82 17.28 -5.09
N LEU A 109 36.02 17.34 -4.03
CA LEU A 109 35.09 16.30 -3.64
C LEU A 109 33.66 16.73 -4.04
N GLU A 110 33.00 15.92 -4.85
CA GLU A 110 31.63 16.13 -5.27
C GLU A 110 30.74 14.96 -4.85
N VAL A 111 29.58 15.24 -4.27
CA VAL A 111 28.51 14.27 -4.08
C VAL A 111 27.50 14.48 -5.19
N LEU A 112 27.37 13.50 -6.07
CA LEU A 112 26.52 13.57 -7.25
C LEU A 112 25.37 12.56 -7.12
N HIS A 113 24.13 13.03 -7.20
CA HIS A 113 22.96 12.17 -7.27
C HIS A 113 22.71 11.75 -8.72
N GLY A 114 22.96 10.46 -9.01
CA GLY A 114 22.75 9.89 -10.34
C GLY A 114 21.28 9.72 -10.70
N ASN A 115 20.46 9.49 -9.70
CA ASN A 115 19.00 9.47 -9.75
C ASN A 115 18.46 9.63 -8.32
N TRP A 116 17.14 9.67 -8.18
CA TRP A 116 16.46 9.76 -6.89
C TRP A 116 15.11 9.08 -6.92
N ASP A 117 14.59 8.73 -5.74
CA ASP A 117 13.28 8.14 -5.59
C ASP A 117 12.17 9.15 -5.86
N LEU A 118 11.19 8.74 -6.64
CA LEU A 118 9.91 9.44 -6.72
C LEU A 118 9.02 9.10 -5.49
N PRO A 119 8.08 9.97 -5.12
CA PRO A 119 7.08 9.62 -4.12
C PRO A 119 6.39 8.29 -4.47
N GLY A 120 6.34 7.38 -3.48
CA GLY A 120 5.79 6.03 -3.70
C GLY A 120 6.79 4.98 -4.16
N ALA A 121 8.03 5.31 -4.48
CA ALA A 121 9.05 4.36 -4.94
C ALA A 121 9.31 3.21 -3.94
N ARG A 122 9.05 3.43 -2.63
CA ARG A 122 9.15 2.37 -1.62
C ARG A 122 8.19 1.20 -1.82
N LEU A 123 7.12 1.38 -2.60
CA LEU A 123 6.23 0.27 -2.97
C LEU A 123 6.97 -0.79 -3.79
N LEU A 124 7.99 -0.42 -4.55
CA LEU A 124 8.85 -1.37 -5.28
C LEU A 124 9.64 -2.27 -4.32
N ASP A 125 10.05 -1.75 -3.16
CA ASP A 125 10.71 -2.57 -2.13
C ASP A 125 9.75 -3.63 -1.55
N VAL A 126 8.48 -3.29 -1.36
CA VAL A 126 7.44 -4.24 -0.90
C VAL A 126 7.29 -5.38 -1.91
N VAL A 127 7.18 -5.04 -3.20
CA VAL A 127 7.07 -6.03 -4.28
C VAL A 127 8.30 -6.94 -4.33
N ALA A 128 9.51 -6.36 -4.33
CA ALA A 128 10.76 -7.10 -4.37
C ALA A 128 10.95 -7.98 -3.12
N THR A 129 10.56 -7.49 -1.94
CA THR A 129 10.63 -8.24 -0.69
C THR A 129 9.68 -9.45 -0.74
N MET A 130 8.45 -9.26 -1.19
CA MET A 130 7.48 -10.34 -1.32
C MET A 130 7.93 -11.39 -2.34
N ASP A 131 8.47 -10.97 -3.48
CA ASP A 131 9.06 -11.89 -4.45
C ASP A 131 10.20 -12.69 -3.82
N ARG A 132 11.10 -12.06 -3.07
CA ARG A 132 12.21 -12.74 -2.39
C ARG A 132 11.72 -13.75 -1.35
N LEU A 133 10.67 -13.40 -0.57
CA LEU A 133 10.10 -14.29 0.45
C LEU A 133 9.50 -15.55 -0.16
N ARG A 134 8.88 -15.47 -1.33
CA ARG A 134 8.25 -16.62 -2.02
C ARG A 134 9.16 -17.36 -3.00
N SER A 135 10.29 -16.79 -3.35
CA SER A 135 11.26 -17.39 -4.28
C SER A 135 12.06 -18.52 -3.61
N PRO A 136 12.68 -19.44 -4.38
CA PRO A 136 13.54 -20.49 -3.84
C PRO A 136 14.61 -19.93 -2.89
N GLY A 137 14.68 -20.51 -1.68
CA GLY A 137 15.54 -20.04 -0.60
C GLY A 137 14.97 -18.85 0.19
N GLY A 138 13.70 -18.49 -0.04
CA GLY A 138 12.94 -17.53 0.76
C GLY A 138 12.33 -18.15 2.02
N CYS A 139 11.16 -17.66 2.44
CA CYS A 139 10.50 -18.11 3.66
C CYS A 139 9.68 -19.39 3.42
N PRO A 140 9.93 -20.50 4.17
CA PRO A 140 9.17 -21.74 4.00
C PRO A 140 7.70 -21.64 4.38
N TRP A 141 7.31 -20.65 5.23
CA TRP A 141 5.93 -20.42 5.61
C TRP A 141 5.20 -19.67 4.48
N ASP A 142 5.80 -18.58 3.96
CA ASP A 142 5.23 -17.80 2.86
C ASP A 142 5.05 -18.66 1.59
N ALA A 143 6.00 -19.55 1.30
CA ALA A 143 5.95 -20.46 0.15
C ALA A 143 4.77 -21.44 0.16
N LYS A 144 4.13 -21.68 1.33
CA LYS A 144 2.99 -22.60 1.47
C LYS A 144 1.63 -21.91 1.43
N GLN A 145 1.61 -20.57 1.50
CA GLN A 145 0.36 -19.84 1.53
C GLN A 145 -0.39 -19.91 0.20
N THR A 146 -1.70 -19.85 0.30
CA THR A 146 -2.65 -19.77 -0.82
C THR A 146 -3.59 -18.59 -0.59
N HIS A 147 -4.37 -18.20 -1.60
CA HIS A 147 -5.42 -17.18 -1.43
C HIS A 147 -6.37 -17.52 -0.29
N ASP A 148 -6.77 -18.80 -0.17
CA ASP A 148 -7.69 -19.26 0.88
C ASP A 148 -7.06 -19.20 2.27
N SER A 149 -5.77 -19.58 2.41
CA SER A 149 -5.09 -19.55 3.71
C SER A 149 -4.85 -18.12 4.21
N LEU A 150 -4.74 -17.15 3.30
CA LEU A 150 -4.53 -15.73 3.63
C LEU A 150 -5.83 -14.94 3.80
N ALA A 151 -6.97 -15.45 3.32
CA ALA A 151 -8.23 -14.72 3.42
C ALA A 151 -8.63 -14.30 4.85
N PRO A 152 -8.41 -15.12 5.91
CA PRO A 152 -8.64 -14.67 7.29
C PRO A 152 -7.77 -13.47 7.70
N TYR A 153 -6.49 -13.48 7.35
CA TYR A 153 -5.56 -12.39 7.68
C TYR A 153 -5.96 -11.08 6.98
N LEU A 154 -6.30 -11.11 5.68
CA LEU A 154 -6.78 -9.93 4.98
C LEU A 154 -7.97 -9.26 5.71
N LEU A 155 -8.86 -10.06 6.29
CA LEU A 155 -9.99 -9.55 7.06
C LEU A 155 -9.55 -9.01 8.43
N GLU A 156 -8.61 -9.69 9.09
CA GLU A 156 -8.04 -9.30 10.38
C GLU A 156 -7.35 -7.94 10.25
N GLU A 157 -6.41 -7.78 9.33
CA GLU A 157 -5.71 -6.51 9.09
C GLU A 157 -6.66 -5.36 8.73
N ALA A 158 -7.72 -5.66 7.96
CA ALA A 158 -8.75 -4.65 7.67
C ALA A 158 -9.51 -4.21 8.92
N TYR A 159 -9.76 -5.11 9.89
CA TYR A 159 -10.39 -4.76 11.15
C TYR A 159 -9.43 -4.01 12.08
N GLU A 160 -8.15 -4.35 12.11
CA GLU A 160 -7.14 -3.66 12.91
C GLU A 160 -6.92 -2.23 12.39
N ALA A 161 -6.80 -2.05 11.08
CA ALA A 161 -6.78 -0.72 10.46
C ALA A 161 -8.05 0.09 10.78
N PHE A 162 -9.22 -0.55 10.72
CA PHE A 162 -10.48 0.10 11.08
C PHE A 162 -10.52 0.48 12.56
N GLN A 163 -10.04 -0.40 13.45
CA GLN A 163 -9.93 -0.12 14.90
C GLN A 163 -9.03 1.09 15.16
N ALA A 164 -7.86 1.16 14.52
CA ALA A 164 -6.93 2.28 14.66
C ALA A 164 -7.56 3.62 14.22
N ILE A 165 -8.42 3.61 13.17
CA ILE A 165 -9.19 4.78 12.74
C ILE A 165 -10.19 5.21 13.83
N GLU A 166 -10.95 4.27 14.39
CA GLU A 166 -11.94 4.59 15.44
C GLU A 166 -11.28 5.10 16.73
N ASP A 167 -10.09 4.59 17.06
CA ASP A 167 -9.31 5.02 18.23
C ASP A 167 -8.50 6.29 17.97
N GLN A 168 -8.49 6.82 16.73
CA GLN A 168 -7.71 7.98 16.29
C GLN A 168 -6.20 7.80 16.52
N ASP A 169 -5.73 6.55 16.52
CA ASP A 169 -4.31 6.20 16.65
C ASP A 169 -3.64 6.19 15.27
N THR A 170 -3.00 7.29 14.93
CA THR A 170 -2.33 7.45 13.63
C THR A 170 -1.04 6.63 13.50
N VAL A 171 -0.45 6.20 14.62
CA VAL A 171 0.75 5.35 14.62
C VAL A 171 0.35 3.92 14.30
N ALA A 172 -0.63 3.38 15.03
CA ALA A 172 -1.21 2.07 14.75
C ALA A 172 -1.80 2.04 13.32
N LEU A 173 -2.57 3.06 12.91
CA LEU A 173 -3.13 3.11 11.56
C LEU A 173 -2.06 2.99 10.45
N ARG A 174 -0.88 3.59 10.64
CA ARG A 174 0.20 3.47 9.66
C ARG A 174 0.75 2.05 9.60
N GLU A 175 0.86 1.36 10.74
CA GLU A 175 1.28 -0.04 10.85
C GLU A 175 0.27 -0.95 10.15
N GLU A 176 -0.99 -0.87 10.54
CA GLU A 176 -2.06 -1.72 10.00
C GLU A 176 -2.32 -1.51 8.49
N LEU A 177 -2.17 -0.27 8.00
CA LEU A 177 -2.19 -0.02 6.55
C LEU A 177 -1.00 -0.67 5.83
N GLY A 178 0.14 -0.84 6.52
CA GLY A 178 1.27 -1.62 6.03
C GLY A 178 0.89 -3.11 5.89
N ASP A 179 0.17 -3.68 6.85
CA ASP A 179 -0.26 -5.08 6.82
C ASP A 179 -1.38 -5.32 5.80
N VAL A 180 -2.30 -4.38 5.61
CA VAL A 180 -3.23 -4.41 4.47
C VAL A 180 -2.47 -4.38 3.13
N LEU A 181 -1.43 -3.55 3.01
CA LEU A 181 -0.58 -3.50 1.81
C LEU A 181 0.20 -4.81 1.61
N LEU A 182 0.68 -5.44 2.69
CA LEU A 182 1.28 -6.76 2.65
C LEU A 182 0.31 -7.78 2.03
N GLN A 183 -0.95 -7.80 2.44
CA GLN A 183 -1.95 -8.71 1.87
C GLN A 183 -2.14 -8.47 0.37
N VAL A 184 -2.18 -7.20 -0.07
CA VAL A 184 -2.27 -6.87 -1.51
C VAL A 184 -1.07 -7.40 -2.27
N ALA A 185 0.15 -7.17 -1.79
CA ALA A 185 1.37 -7.64 -2.42
C ALA A 185 1.46 -9.17 -2.44
N PHE A 186 1.07 -9.83 -1.34
CA PHE A 186 1.10 -11.28 -1.21
C PHE A 186 0.13 -11.95 -2.17
N HIS A 187 -1.12 -11.50 -2.21
CA HIS A 187 -2.12 -12.01 -3.15
C HIS A 187 -1.72 -11.79 -4.62
N SER A 188 -1.09 -10.67 -4.93
CA SER A 188 -0.59 -10.39 -6.28
C SER A 188 0.54 -11.35 -6.64
N ARG A 189 1.49 -11.56 -5.73
CA ARG A 189 2.61 -12.48 -5.95
C ARG A 189 2.17 -13.96 -6.08
N LEU A 190 1.10 -14.35 -5.36
CA LEU A 190 0.44 -15.65 -5.53
C LEU A 190 -0.15 -15.80 -6.93
N ALA A 191 -0.84 -14.77 -7.42
CA ALA A 191 -1.49 -14.79 -8.72
C ALA A 191 -0.48 -14.89 -9.89
N GLU A 192 0.74 -14.38 -9.72
CA GLU A 192 1.82 -14.55 -10.71
C GLU A 192 2.24 -16.02 -10.90
N GLU A 193 1.96 -16.90 -9.92
CA GLU A 193 2.26 -18.32 -9.96
C GLU A 193 1.18 -19.16 -10.66
N ALA A 194 0.05 -18.55 -11.02
CA ALA A 194 -1.03 -19.20 -11.73
C ALA A 194 -0.66 -19.53 -13.20
N ASP A 195 -1.51 -20.29 -13.87
CA ASP A 195 -1.36 -20.58 -15.28
C ASP A 195 -1.33 -19.29 -16.12
N PRO A 196 -0.62 -19.26 -17.26
CA PRO A 196 -0.42 -18.03 -18.05
C PRO A 196 -1.68 -17.27 -18.44
N ASP A 197 -2.81 -17.96 -18.59
CA ASP A 197 -4.09 -17.36 -18.97
C ASP A 197 -4.90 -16.81 -17.77
N GLU A 198 -4.49 -17.14 -16.55
CA GLU A 198 -5.17 -16.76 -15.30
C GLU A 198 -4.32 -15.83 -14.42
N ARG A 199 -3.04 -15.71 -14.69
CA ARG A 199 -2.12 -14.92 -13.87
C ARG A 199 -2.30 -13.43 -14.07
N TRP A 200 -2.12 -12.71 -12.98
CA TRP A 200 -2.05 -11.25 -12.94
C TRP A 200 -1.01 -10.82 -11.90
N THR A 201 -0.60 -9.56 -11.97
CA THR A 201 0.49 -8.98 -11.19
C THR A 201 -0.02 -7.82 -10.34
N ILE A 202 0.84 -7.29 -9.48
CA ILE A 202 0.56 -6.05 -8.74
C ILE A 202 0.34 -4.86 -9.70
N ASP A 203 0.98 -4.86 -10.87
CA ASP A 203 0.82 -3.81 -11.88
C ASP A 203 -0.58 -3.85 -12.50
N ASP A 204 -1.17 -5.04 -12.68
CA ASP A 204 -2.55 -5.18 -13.14
C ASP A 204 -3.53 -4.64 -12.09
N VAL A 205 -3.32 -4.97 -10.81
CA VAL A 205 -4.13 -4.44 -9.69
C VAL A 205 -4.07 -2.91 -9.65
N ALA A 206 -2.86 -2.36 -9.73
CA ALA A 206 -2.65 -0.92 -9.71
C ALA A 206 -3.23 -0.24 -10.97
N GLY A 207 -3.02 -0.83 -12.14
CA GLY A 207 -3.53 -0.34 -13.42
C GLY A 207 -5.05 -0.28 -13.44
N ASP A 208 -5.72 -1.34 -13.02
CA ASP A 208 -7.18 -1.42 -12.92
C ASP A 208 -7.75 -0.40 -11.93
N LEU A 209 -7.07 -0.22 -10.79
CA LEU A 209 -7.44 0.79 -9.81
C LEU A 209 -7.33 2.20 -10.40
N VAL A 210 -6.21 2.54 -11.06
CA VAL A 210 -6.00 3.84 -11.70
C VAL A 210 -7.05 4.09 -12.79
N ALA A 211 -7.27 3.11 -13.68
CA ALA A 211 -8.28 3.22 -14.74
C ALA A 211 -9.69 3.46 -14.16
N LYS A 212 -10.03 2.74 -13.10
CA LYS A 212 -11.30 2.94 -12.37
C LYS A 212 -11.42 4.33 -11.76
N LEU A 213 -10.37 4.83 -11.09
CA LEU A 213 -10.37 6.15 -10.47
C LEU A 213 -10.47 7.27 -11.52
N VAL A 214 -9.70 7.21 -12.59
CA VAL A 214 -9.75 8.17 -13.70
C VAL A 214 -11.15 8.22 -14.31
N ARG A 215 -11.73 7.07 -14.62
CA ARG A 215 -13.07 6.98 -15.22
C ARG A 215 -14.15 7.54 -14.31
N ARG A 216 -14.05 7.32 -12.99
CA ARG A 216 -15.06 7.76 -12.01
C ARG A 216 -14.88 9.21 -11.53
N HIS A 217 -13.81 9.89 -11.93
CA HIS A 217 -13.54 11.29 -11.58
C HIS A 217 -13.36 12.18 -12.84
N PRO A 218 -14.36 12.23 -13.75
CA PRO A 218 -14.24 13.02 -14.96
C PRO A 218 -14.16 14.53 -14.72
N HIS A 219 -14.46 14.98 -13.52
CA HIS A 219 -14.30 16.36 -13.07
C HIS A 219 -12.85 16.71 -12.67
N VAL A 220 -11.97 15.71 -12.51
CA VAL A 220 -10.55 15.89 -12.21
C VAL A 220 -9.69 15.56 -13.45
N PHE A 221 -10.03 14.50 -14.15
CA PHE A 221 -9.23 13.96 -15.25
C PHE A 221 -9.82 14.23 -16.65
N GLY A 222 -10.97 14.90 -16.73
CA GLY A 222 -11.67 15.27 -17.97
C GLY A 222 -12.22 16.69 -17.88
N ASP A 223 -13.20 17.00 -18.73
CA ASP A 223 -13.73 18.36 -18.92
C ASP A 223 -15.05 18.61 -18.16
N ARG A 224 -15.49 17.70 -17.29
CA ARG A 224 -16.76 17.81 -16.59
C ARG A 224 -16.62 18.76 -15.39
N ALA A 225 -17.35 19.88 -15.42
CA ALA A 225 -17.43 20.77 -14.27
C ALA A 225 -18.43 20.23 -13.23
N VAL A 226 -18.17 20.47 -11.96
CA VAL A 226 -19.05 20.14 -10.83
C VAL A 226 -19.11 21.31 -9.86
N SER A 227 -20.29 21.52 -9.24
CA SER A 227 -20.55 22.63 -8.34
C SER A 227 -20.24 22.33 -6.86
N GLY A 228 -20.11 21.05 -6.50
CA GLY A 228 -19.85 20.64 -5.11
C GLY A 228 -19.81 19.12 -4.92
N PRO A 229 -19.56 18.68 -3.66
CA PRO A 229 -19.41 17.26 -3.31
C PRO A 229 -20.65 16.42 -3.65
N GLU A 230 -21.84 16.98 -3.50
CA GLU A 230 -23.11 16.27 -3.78
C GLU A 230 -23.23 15.90 -5.26
N GLU A 231 -22.81 16.82 -6.15
CA GLU A 231 -22.82 16.55 -7.59
C GLU A 231 -21.74 15.52 -7.97
N VAL A 232 -20.58 15.55 -7.31
CA VAL A 232 -19.55 14.50 -7.47
C VAL A 232 -20.13 13.14 -7.10
N GLN A 233 -20.81 13.03 -5.94
CA GLN A 233 -21.40 11.78 -5.48
C GLN A 233 -22.48 11.28 -6.45
N ALA A 234 -23.37 12.17 -6.93
CA ALA A 234 -24.41 11.82 -7.89
C ALA A 234 -23.81 11.31 -9.21
N ASN A 235 -22.79 11.97 -9.73
CA ASN A 235 -22.08 11.56 -10.94
C ASN A 235 -21.40 10.20 -10.76
N TRP A 236 -20.77 9.97 -9.62
CA TRP A 236 -20.15 8.68 -9.31
C TRP A 236 -21.16 7.54 -9.27
N ASP A 237 -22.33 7.80 -8.68
CA ASP A 237 -23.41 6.81 -8.65
C ASP A 237 -23.96 6.49 -10.04
N LEU A 238 -24.09 7.50 -10.93
CA LEU A 238 -24.48 7.30 -12.33
C LEU A 238 -23.47 6.44 -13.07
N ILE A 239 -22.19 6.77 -12.99
CA ILE A 239 -21.13 6.00 -13.65
C ILE A 239 -21.12 4.55 -13.15
N LYS A 240 -21.26 4.34 -11.83
CA LYS A 240 -21.37 2.98 -11.25
C LYS A 240 -22.61 2.22 -11.71
N ALA A 241 -23.73 2.92 -11.96
CA ALA A 241 -24.94 2.30 -12.49
C ALA A 241 -24.74 1.87 -13.96
N GLU A 242 -24.11 2.72 -14.77
CA GLU A 242 -23.75 2.40 -16.17
C GLU A 242 -22.80 1.19 -16.26
N GLU A 243 -21.78 1.13 -15.38
CA GLU A 243 -20.86 -0.01 -15.29
C GLU A 243 -21.55 -1.34 -14.94
N LYS A 244 -22.63 -1.28 -14.16
CA LYS A 244 -23.40 -2.47 -13.76
C LYS A 244 -24.35 -2.98 -14.81
N GLY A 245 -24.85 -2.10 -15.69
CA GLY A 245 -25.88 -2.45 -16.68
C GLY A 245 -27.15 -2.99 -16.02
N ASP A 246 -27.76 -4.01 -16.60
CA ASP A 246 -29.05 -4.61 -16.18
C ASP A 246 -28.93 -5.57 -14.96
N ARG A 247 -27.81 -5.55 -14.24
CA ARG A 247 -27.63 -6.43 -13.06
C ARG A 247 -28.52 -6.01 -11.91
N SER A 248 -28.90 -6.98 -11.06
CA SER A 248 -29.64 -6.71 -9.83
C SER A 248 -28.92 -5.67 -8.97
N PRO A 249 -29.64 -4.71 -8.35
CA PRO A 249 -29.02 -3.68 -7.48
C PRO A 249 -28.21 -4.26 -6.31
N VAL A 250 -28.57 -5.46 -5.86
CA VAL A 250 -27.90 -6.16 -4.75
C VAL A 250 -26.82 -7.14 -5.22
N GLU A 251 -26.71 -7.38 -6.52
CA GLU A 251 -25.64 -8.21 -7.07
C GLU A 251 -24.26 -7.59 -6.81
N GLY A 252 -23.28 -8.44 -6.44
CA GLY A 252 -21.94 -8.03 -6.08
C GLY A 252 -21.82 -7.41 -4.67
N VAL A 253 -22.83 -7.60 -3.81
CA VAL A 253 -22.66 -7.39 -2.37
C VAL A 253 -21.96 -8.61 -1.77
N PRO A 254 -20.80 -8.44 -1.13
CA PRO A 254 -20.10 -9.57 -0.53
C PRO A 254 -20.92 -10.15 0.64
N LEU A 255 -21.28 -11.42 0.55
CA LEU A 255 -22.08 -12.09 1.60
C LEU A 255 -21.26 -12.40 2.87
N ALA A 256 -19.95 -12.27 2.81
CA ALA A 256 -19.03 -12.45 3.94
C ALA A 256 -18.91 -11.21 4.85
N MET A 257 -19.61 -10.12 4.54
CA MET A 257 -19.64 -8.92 5.40
C MET A 257 -20.18 -9.24 6.80
N ALA A 258 -19.81 -8.41 7.81
CA ALA A 258 -20.44 -8.41 9.10
C ALA A 258 -21.97 -8.32 8.94
N ALA A 259 -22.73 -9.12 9.69
CA ALA A 259 -24.14 -9.39 9.38
C ALA A 259 -25.03 -8.14 9.38
N LEU A 260 -24.82 -7.21 10.33
CA LEU A 260 -25.58 -5.96 10.36
C LEU A 260 -25.21 -5.02 9.20
N SER A 261 -23.94 -4.95 8.86
CA SER A 261 -23.45 -4.19 7.68
C SER A 261 -23.98 -4.79 6.36
N LEU A 262 -24.05 -6.13 6.27
CA LEU A 262 -24.64 -6.82 5.12
C LEU A 262 -26.13 -6.46 4.98
N ALA A 263 -26.89 -6.56 6.06
CA ALA A 263 -28.33 -6.25 6.07
C ALA A 263 -28.57 -4.77 5.69
N GLU A 264 -27.82 -3.83 6.30
CA GLU A 264 -27.90 -2.41 5.95
C GLU A 264 -27.60 -2.17 4.47
N THR A 265 -26.50 -2.73 3.98
CA THR A 265 -26.07 -2.56 2.58
C THR A 265 -27.10 -3.10 1.58
N LEU A 266 -27.68 -4.28 1.84
CA LEU A 266 -28.73 -4.85 1.00
C LEU A 266 -29.98 -3.97 0.99
N GLN A 267 -30.47 -3.56 2.16
CA GLN A 267 -31.64 -2.69 2.29
C GLN A 267 -31.44 -1.32 1.63
N ARG A 268 -30.29 -0.70 1.84
CA ARG A 268 -29.94 0.60 1.26
C ARG A 268 -29.85 0.54 -0.26
N LYS A 269 -29.19 -0.50 -0.81
CA LYS A 269 -29.10 -0.68 -2.27
C LYS A 269 -30.46 -0.97 -2.90
N ALA A 270 -31.29 -1.80 -2.25
CA ALA A 270 -32.65 -2.06 -2.67
C ALA A 270 -33.52 -0.79 -2.70
N ALA A 271 -33.46 0.00 -1.64
CA ALA A 271 -34.17 1.27 -1.55
C ALA A 271 -33.69 2.28 -2.62
N LYS A 272 -32.38 2.40 -2.84
CA LYS A 272 -31.80 3.27 -3.87
C LYS A 272 -32.24 2.88 -5.28
N ALA A 273 -32.49 1.60 -5.51
CA ALA A 273 -33.02 1.07 -6.78
C ALA A 273 -34.53 1.23 -6.94
N GLY A 274 -35.21 1.85 -5.99
CA GLY A 274 -36.63 2.12 -6.03
C GLY A 274 -37.49 0.90 -5.68
N LEU A 275 -36.93 -0.14 -5.06
CA LEU A 275 -37.71 -1.25 -4.53
C LEU A 275 -38.60 -0.76 -3.38
N THR A 276 -39.82 -1.28 -3.34
CA THR A 276 -40.83 -0.81 -2.38
C THR A 276 -40.48 -1.19 -0.93
N PRO A 277 -40.85 -0.37 0.06
CA PRO A 277 -40.55 -0.65 1.47
C PRO A 277 -41.13 -2.00 1.96
N ASP A 278 -42.31 -2.41 1.44
CA ASP A 278 -42.92 -3.69 1.76
C ASP A 278 -42.12 -4.90 1.28
N LEU A 279 -41.34 -4.74 0.21
CA LEU A 279 -40.43 -5.78 -0.24
C LEU A 279 -39.14 -5.81 0.58
N ILE A 280 -38.66 -4.63 1.04
CA ILE A 280 -37.39 -4.51 1.78
C ILE A 280 -37.56 -4.90 3.25
N ALA A 281 -38.62 -4.43 3.89
CA ALA A 281 -38.91 -4.67 5.30
C ALA A 281 -40.42 -4.65 5.53
N PRO A 282 -41.13 -5.74 5.21
CA PRO A 282 -42.59 -5.83 5.29
C PRO A 282 -43.14 -5.53 6.69
N GLU A 283 -42.39 -5.84 7.74
CA GLU A 283 -42.76 -5.57 9.13
C GLU A 283 -42.83 -4.05 9.40
N LEU A 284 -41.90 -3.28 8.84
CA LEU A 284 -41.92 -1.82 8.93
C LEU A 284 -43.07 -1.20 8.18
N PHE A 285 -43.42 -1.74 7.04
CA PHE A 285 -44.55 -1.24 6.25
C PHE A 285 -45.91 -1.52 6.90
N ALA A 286 -46.02 -2.64 7.60
CA ALA A 286 -47.25 -3.05 8.30
C ALA A 286 -47.47 -2.30 9.63
N ALA A 287 -46.46 -1.60 10.17
CA ALA A 287 -46.55 -0.94 11.45
C ALA A 287 -46.74 0.57 11.31
N GLU A 288 -47.31 1.21 12.33
CA GLU A 288 -47.51 2.66 12.37
C GLU A 288 -46.20 3.44 12.55
N THR A 289 -45.22 2.84 13.23
CA THR A 289 -43.90 3.43 13.47
C THR A 289 -42.81 2.38 13.41
N PRO A 290 -41.54 2.77 13.11
CA PRO A 290 -40.41 1.84 13.17
C PRO A 290 -40.26 1.14 14.52
N ALA A 291 -40.49 1.84 15.63
CA ALA A 291 -40.46 1.27 16.97
C ALA A 291 -41.56 0.21 17.18
N ALA A 292 -42.76 0.43 16.66
CA ALA A 292 -43.85 -0.55 16.71
C ALA A 292 -43.52 -1.81 15.90
N ALA A 293 -42.87 -1.67 14.74
CA ALA A 293 -42.41 -2.81 13.95
C ALA A 293 -41.39 -3.67 14.70
N VAL A 294 -40.38 -3.05 15.28
CA VAL A 294 -39.36 -3.74 16.11
C VAL A 294 -40.02 -4.45 17.29
N SER A 295 -40.98 -3.79 17.97
CA SER A 295 -41.72 -4.39 19.07
C SER A 295 -42.54 -5.60 18.63
N ALA A 296 -43.18 -5.57 17.48
CA ALA A 296 -43.93 -6.68 16.91
C ALA A 296 -43.03 -7.85 16.53
N ALA A 297 -41.87 -7.60 15.93
CA ALA A 297 -40.88 -8.62 15.62
C ALA A 297 -40.29 -9.26 16.89
N ALA A 298 -40.06 -8.48 17.95
CA ALA A 298 -39.63 -8.96 19.25
C ALA A 298 -40.70 -9.87 19.91
N ALA A 299 -41.99 -9.48 19.84
CA ALA A 299 -43.11 -10.31 20.34
C ALA A 299 -43.26 -11.62 19.57
N ALA A 300 -43.04 -11.61 18.24
CA ALA A 300 -43.03 -12.83 17.43
C ALA A 300 -41.90 -13.78 17.84
N TYR A 301 -40.70 -13.24 18.08
CA TYR A 301 -39.59 -14.04 18.63
C TYR A 301 -39.86 -14.58 20.02
N GLU A 302 -40.48 -13.80 20.90
CA GLU A 302 -40.85 -14.25 22.26
C GLU A 302 -41.85 -15.41 22.22
N GLN A 303 -42.84 -15.35 21.31
CA GLN A 303 -43.85 -16.40 21.14
C GLN A 303 -43.23 -17.68 20.54
N GLU A 304 -42.33 -17.55 19.56
CA GLU A 304 -41.67 -18.66 18.90
C GLU A 304 -40.18 -18.33 18.65
N PRO A 305 -39.27 -18.73 19.59
CA PRO A 305 -37.84 -18.40 19.49
C PRO A 305 -37.13 -19.29 18.49
N THR A 306 -37.29 -18.96 17.19
CA THR A 306 -36.65 -19.63 16.09
C THR A 306 -35.55 -18.72 15.47
N VAL A 307 -34.63 -19.33 14.71
CA VAL A 307 -33.62 -18.58 13.91
C VAL A 307 -34.30 -17.63 12.93
N LEU A 308 -35.46 -18.03 12.37
CA LEU A 308 -36.22 -17.20 11.44
C LEU A 308 -36.73 -15.92 12.13
N ASN A 309 -37.40 -16.05 13.26
CA ASN A 309 -37.94 -14.91 14.02
C ASN A 309 -36.82 -14.03 14.62
N ALA A 310 -35.71 -14.61 15.04
CA ALA A 310 -34.52 -13.86 15.44
C ALA A 310 -33.95 -13.06 14.27
N GLY A 311 -33.83 -13.67 13.11
CA GLY A 311 -33.40 -13.00 11.88
C GLY A 311 -34.34 -11.85 11.48
N ALA A 312 -35.65 -12.07 11.52
CA ALA A 312 -36.65 -11.04 11.24
C ALA A 312 -36.56 -9.85 12.21
N LEU A 313 -36.37 -10.11 13.51
CA LEU A 313 -36.15 -9.07 14.50
C LEU A 313 -34.91 -8.22 14.21
N LEU A 314 -33.77 -8.86 13.94
CA LEU A 314 -32.54 -8.14 13.60
C LEU A 314 -32.66 -7.35 12.30
N TRP A 315 -33.27 -7.96 11.27
CA TRP A 315 -33.52 -7.30 9.99
C TRP A 315 -34.39 -6.06 10.11
N THR A 316 -35.48 -6.17 10.90
CA THR A 316 -36.40 -5.06 11.18
C THR A 316 -35.71 -3.95 11.99
N ALA A 317 -34.88 -4.32 12.98
CA ALA A 317 -34.11 -3.37 13.75
C ALA A 317 -33.13 -2.60 12.86
N VAL A 318 -32.39 -3.27 11.97
CA VAL A 318 -31.51 -2.60 10.97
C VAL A 318 -32.31 -1.64 10.10
N ALA A 319 -33.47 -2.04 9.61
CA ALA A 319 -34.32 -1.21 8.76
C ALA A 319 -34.84 0.04 9.52
N ALA A 320 -35.19 -0.10 10.79
CA ALA A 320 -35.61 1.00 11.66
C ALA A 320 -34.46 2.00 11.87
N LEU A 321 -33.27 1.53 12.27
CA LEU A 321 -32.10 2.37 12.49
C LEU A 321 -31.66 3.12 11.22
N ARG A 322 -31.81 2.49 10.03
CA ARG A 322 -31.51 3.12 8.73
C ARG A 322 -32.43 4.33 8.46
N ILE A 323 -33.70 4.31 8.89
CA ILE A 323 -34.61 5.45 8.74
C ILE A 323 -34.08 6.66 9.52
N ASP A 324 -33.49 6.42 10.68
CA ASP A 324 -32.91 7.46 11.55
C ASP A 324 -31.46 7.80 11.17
N ALA A 325 -30.97 7.28 10.05
CA ALA A 325 -29.59 7.42 9.58
C ALA A 325 -28.53 6.97 10.62
N ILE A 326 -28.87 5.97 11.41
CA ILE A 326 -27.96 5.30 12.40
C ILE A 326 -27.36 4.06 11.75
N ASP A 327 -26.02 3.97 11.77
CA ASP A 327 -25.31 2.75 11.37
C ASP A 327 -25.48 1.66 12.44
N PRO A 328 -26.12 0.54 12.11
CA PRO A 328 -26.43 -0.52 13.09
C PRO A 328 -25.17 -1.28 13.56
N GLU A 329 -24.18 -1.44 12.70
CA GLU A 329 -22.91 -2.09 13.03
C GLU A 329 -22.09 -1.24 13.99
N ALA A 330 -21.95 0.06 13.69
CA ALA A 330 -21.25 1.02 14.55
C ALA A 330 -21.94 1.15 15.92
N ALA A 331 -23.27 1.20 15.95
CA ALA A 331 -24.04 1.30 17.19
C ALA A 331 -23.82 0.07 18.11
N LEU A 332 -23.89 -1.15 17.56
CA LEU A 332 -23.66 -2.36 18.33
C LEU A 332 -22.20 -2.49 18.76
N ARG A 333 -21.26 -2.11 17.91
CA ARG A 333 -19.83 -2.11 18.23
C ARG A 333 -19.50 -1.13 19.36
N SER A 334 -20.04 0.09 19.33
CA SER A 334 -19.89 1.05 20.43
C SER A 334 -20.38 0.46 21.75
N ARG A 335 -21.56 -0.17 21.75
CA ARG A 335 -22.10 -0.83 22.94
C ARG A 335 -21.24 -1.99 23.44
N SER A 336 -20.67 -2.76 22.52
CA SER A 336 -19.76 -3.88 22.83
C SER A 336 -18.46 -3.39 23.47
N ARG A 337 -17.92 -2.26 22.99
CA ARG A 337 -16.74 -1.59 23.58
C ARG A 337 -17.03 -1.12 25.00
N GLU A 338 -18.13 -0.42 25.24
CA GLU A 338 -18.53 0.00 26.57
C GLU A 338 -18.65 -1.19 27.54
N PHE A 339 -19.15 -2.31 27.06
CA PHE A 339 -19.26 -3.54 27.88
C PHE A 339 -17.87 -4.10 28.20
N ARG A 340 -16.99 -4.21 27.19
CA ARG A 340 -15.60 -4.65 27.37
C ARG A 340 -14.85 -3.77 28.37
N ASP A 341 -14.94 -2.46 28.22
CA ASP A 341 -14.20 -1.50 29.04
C ASP A 341 -14.62 -1.58 30.50
N ARG A 342 -15.94 -1.72 30.76
CA ARG A 342 -16.44 -1.98 32.12
C ARG A 342 -15.90 -3.28 32.72
N LEU A 343 -15.80 -4.36 31.94
CA LEU A 343 -15.23 -5.61 32.43
C LEU A 343 -13.75 -5.49 32.77
N ILE A 344 -12.99 -4.71 31.96
CA ILE A 344 -11.57 -4.44 32.24
C ILE A 344 -11.41 -3.65 33.54
N GLU A 345 -12.22 -2.61 33.73
CA GLU A 345 -12.24 -1.81 34.97
C GLU A 345 -12.56 -2.66 36.21
N GLU A 346 -13.59 -3.50 36.11
CA GLU A 346 -13.96 -4.42 37.22
C GLU A 346 -12.89 -5.48 37.52
N ALA A 347 -12.14 -5.94 36.51
CA ALA A 347 -11.08 -6.93 36.68
C ALA A 347 -9.75 -6.34 37.15
N GLY A 348 -9.52 -5.04 36.96
CA GLY A 348 -8.30 -4.32 37.36
C GLY A 348 -8.34 -3.66 38.73
N GLY A 349 -9.50 -3.67 39.41
CA GLY A 349 -9.71 -3.22 40.81
C GLY A 349 -9.73 -4.42 41.75
#